data_3c0e80a82bfb64261bf0d25c8ed1db4d
#
_entry.id   3c0e80a82bfb64261bf0d25c8ed1db4d
#
_cell.length_a   1.000
_cell.length_b   1.000
_cell.length_c   1.000
_cell.angle_alpha   90.00
_cell.angle_beta   90.00
_cell.angle_gamma   90.00
#
_symmetry.space_group_name_H-M   'P 1'
#
loop_
_entity.id
_entity.type
_entity.pdbx_description
1 polymer ?
#
loop_
_entity_poly.entity_id
_entity_poly.type
_entity_poly.pdbx_seq_one_letter_code
_entity_poly.pdbx_strand_id
1 'polypeptide(L)'
;DPDELDRTWRAALIRLPEKHQEIRSDLTDPSSVKAAPDLKRLPTIIYLHGCGGIWSGTHARMDAFQRNGFAVIAPVSFARNKYPQSCDPVMGVGGFYRGVLKMRQLDALHAIREARKLNWVDPDNIFLVGFSEGAIVSATLSAESDQPLRARVVEGWTCHAGWSEYRGLNSTINEPVLTLVAKGDPWFQNYWTKGDCTEFINKEDGSRSVVYDQGPLRYKHSL
;
A
#
# COMPACT_ATOMS: atom_id res chain seq x y z
N ASP A 1 14.42 -13.10 -6.33
CA ASP A 1 15.79 -12.57 -6.44
C ASP A 1 16.00 -11.53 -5.32
N PRO A 2 16.91 -11.78 -4.35
CA PRO A 2 17.18 -10.85 -3.24
C PRO A 2 17.62 -9.47 -3.72
N ASP A 3 18.45 -9.40 -4.76
CA ASP A 3 18.95 -8.12 -5.30
C ASP A 3 17.84 -7.23 -5.82
N GLU A 4 16.77 -7.81 -6.38
CA GLU A 4 15.61 -7.06 -6.84
C GLU A 4 14.78 -6.52 -5.66
N LEU A 5 14.66 -7.28 -4.57
CA LEU A 5 13.99 -6.83 -3.36
C LEU A 5 14.76 -5.67 -2.71
N ASP A 6 16.09 -5.79 -2.61
CA ASP A 6 16.96 -4.73 -2.11
C ASP A 6 16.86 -3.45 -2.95
N ARG A 7 16.76 -3.57 -4.28
CA ARG A 7 16.55 -2.40 -5.16
C ARG A 7 15.28 -1.64 -4.81
N THR A 8 14.16 -2.36 -4.64
CA THR A 8 12.87 -1.73 -4.32
C THR A 8 12.91 -1.04 -2.96
N TRP A 9 13.62 -1.63 -1.99
CA TRP A 9 13.81 -1.08 -0.66
C TRP A 9 14.71 0.16 -0.66
N ARG A 10 15.89 0.09 -1.27
CA ARG A 10 16.83 1.23 -1.34
C ARG A 10 16.30 2.42 -2.12
N ALA A 11 15.41 2.18 -3.08
CA ALA A 11 14.72 3.22 -3.82
C ALA A 11 13.47 3.76 -3.11
N ALA A 12 13.12 3.25 -1.93
CA ALA A 12 11.91 3.63 -1.23
C ALA A 12 11.89 5.11 -0.87
N LEU A 13 10.75 5.76 -1.10
CA LEU A 13 10.52 7.11 -0.61
C LEU A 13 10.19 7.08 0.87
N ILE A 14 10.65 8.09 1.61
CA ILE A 14 10.45 8.19 3.06
C ILE A 14 9.82 9.53 3.40
N ARG A 15 8.90 9.53 4.36
CA ARG A 15 8.41 10.72 5.05
C ARG A 15 8.45 10.47 6.55
N LEU A 16 8.96 11.44 7.30
CA LEU A 16 8.97 11.41 8.76
C LEU A 16 8.20 12.61 9.29
N PRO A 17 7.47 12.48 10.43
CA PRO A 17 6.76 13.59 11.04
C PRO A 17 7.67 14.78 11.33
N GLU A 18 7.16 16.01 11.21
CA GLU A 18 7.95 17.27 11.24
C GLU A 18 8.84 17.46 12.49
N LYS A 19 8.45 16.94 13.63
CA LYS A 19 9.26 16.98 14.86
C LYS A 19 10.58 16.19 14.75
N HIS A 20 10.78 15.48 13.66
CA HIS A 20 11.90 14.61 13.38
C HIS A 20 12.66 15.04 12.10
N GLN A 21 12.45 16.28 11.66
CA GLN A 21 12.91 16.84 10.38
C GLN A 21 14.41 17.15 10.25
N GLU A 22 15.25 16.79 11.19
CA GLU A 22 16.67 16.73 10.87
C GLU A 22 16.99 15.68 9.77
N ILE A 23 16.00 14.86 9.42
CA ILE A 23 16.07 13.85 8.38
C ILE A 23 15.30 14.35 7.15
N ARG A 24 16.07 14.73 6.11
CA ARG A 24 15.57 15.34 4.88
C ARG A 24 14.50 14.47 4.21
N SER A 25 13.44 15.11 3.73
CA SER A 25 12.26 14.47 3.10
C SER A 25 12.52 13.82 1.73
N ASP A 26 13.74 13.92 1.22
CA ASP A 26 14.18 13.42 -0.08
C ASP A 26 15.13 12.20 0.01
N LEU A 27 15.23 11.57 1.20
CA LEU A 27 16.05 10.39 1.37
C LEU A 27 15.45 9.18 0.68
N THR A 28 16.26 8.56 -0.13
CA THR A 28 16.13 7.17 -0.56
C THR A 28 16.93 6.30 0.41
N ASP A 29 16.61 5.01 0.48
CA ASP A 29 17.18 4.03 1.40
C ASP A 29 16.83 4.25 2.87
N PRO A 30 15.73 3.62 3.36
CA PRO A 30 15.30 3.72 4.75
C PRO A 30 16.38 3.31 5.77
N SER A 31 17.30 2.44 5.37
CA SER A 31 18.40 1.97 6.22
C SER A 31 19.46 3.05 6.49
N SER A 32 19.52 4.07 5.64
CA SER A 32 20.44 5.22 5.80
C SER A 32 19.93 6.26 6.81
N VAL A 33 18.65 6.20 7.17
CA VAL A 33 18.01 7.12 8.10
C VAL A 33 18.52 6.87 9.52
N LYS A 34 19.27 7.82 10.04
CA LYS A 34 19.75 7.78 11.44
C LYS A 34 18.71 8.45 12.32
N ALA A 35 18.08 7.66 13.20
CA ALA A 35 17.25 8.22 14.25
C ALA A 35 18.13 8.98 15.25
N ALA A 36 17.64 10.14 15.74
CA ALA A 36 18.21 10.76 16.91
C ALA A 36 18.16 9.77 18.10
N PRO A 37 19.15 9.76 19.01
CA PRO A 37 19.19 8.81 20.13
C PRO A 37 17.93 8.78 20.98
N ASP A 38 17.24 9.91 21.09
CA ASP A 38 16.04 10.10 21.92
C ASP A 38 14.73 9.98 21.10
N LEU A 39 14.81 9.52 19.84
CA LEU A 39 13.65 9.40 18.98
C LEU A 39 12.70 8.30 19.49
N LYS A 40 11.50 8.67 19.87
CA LYS A 40 10.45 7.71 20.13
C LYS A 40 10.11 6.95 18.84
N ARG A 41 10.01 5.62 18.92
CA ARG A 41 9.59 4.79 17.78
C ARG A 41 8.26 5.28 17.21
N LEU A 42 8.18 5.30 15.89
CA LEU A 42 7.06 5.88 15.14
C LEU A 42 6.14 4.80 14.58
N PRO A 43 4.80 4.98 14.67
CA PRO A 43 3.88 4.18 13.89
C PRO A 43 4.20 4.40 12.41
N THR A 44 4.34 3.30 11.67
CA THR A 44 4.91 3.35 10.32
C THR A 44 3.97 2.74 9.29
N ILE A 45 3.76 3.45 8.21
CA ILE A 45 3.00 3.00 7.05
C ILE A 45 3.96 2.49 5.98
N ILE A 46 3.74 1.26 5.53
CA ILE A 46 4.28 0.76 4.27
C ILE A 46 3.26 1.09 3.18
N TYR A 47 3.61 2.02 2.30
CA TYR A 47 2.72 2.52 1.26
C TYR A 47 3.04 1.89 -0.09
N LEU A 48 2.04 1.29 -0.73
CA LEU A 48 2.17 0.60 -2.01
C LEU A 48 1.52 1.42 -3.13
N HIS A 49 2.35 1.90 -4.06
CA HIS A 49 1.90 2.73 -5.18
C HIS A 49 1.03 1.96 -6.19
N GLY A 50 0.26 2.67 -7.02
CA GLY A 50 -0.51 2.10 -8.13
C GLY A 50 0.37 1.57 -9.27
N CYS A 51 -0.26 1.03 -10.31
CA CYS A 51 0.42 0.47 -11.48
C CYS A 51 1.17 1.51 -12.34
N GLY A 52 0.85 2.79 -12.20
CA GLY A 52 1.58 3.91 -12.83
C GLY A 52 2.83 4.37 -12.07
N GLY A 53 3.18 3.72 -10.95
CA GLY A 53 4.36 4.08 -10.16
C GLY A 53 4.13 5.27 -9.21
N ILE A 54 5.20 6.02 -8.96
CA ILE A 54 5.20 7.18 -8.07
C ILE A 54 4.75 8.41 -8.86
N TRP A 55 3.80 9.15 -8.32
CA TRP A 55 3.25 10.37 -8.93
C TRP A 55 2.80 11.37 -7.85
N SER A 56 2.27 12.53 -8.24
CA SER A 56 1.86 13.58 -7.29
C SER A 56 0.83 13.09 -6.26
N GLY A 57 -0.09 12.21 -6.63
CA GLY A 57 -1.06 11.61 -5.70
C GLY A 57 -0.41 10.68 -4.66
N THR A 58 0.68 9.99 -5.01
CA THR A 58 1.49 9.24 -4.04
C THR A 58 2.08 10.18 -2.99
N HIS A 59 2.72 11.27 -3.44
CA HIS A 59 3.29 12.25 -2.52
C HIS A 59 2.23 12.89 -1.63
N ALA A 60 1.08 13.27 -2.19
CA ALA A 60 -0.02 13.87 -1.42
C ALA A 60 -0.52 12.94 -0.28
N ARG A 61 -0.63 11.62 -0.53
CA ARG A 61 -1.00 10.64 0.50
C ARG A 61 0.08 10.49 1.56
N MET A 62 1.33 10.36 1.13
CA MET A 62 2.46 10.26 2.06
C MET A 62 2.54 11.49 2.97
N ASP A 63 2.37 12.68 2.40
CA ASP A 63 2.37 13.94 3.15
C ASP A 63 1.17 14.05 4.10
N ALA A 64 0.00 13.53 3.71
CA ALA A 64 -1.17 13.48 4.60
C ALA A 64 -0.91 12.57 5.81
N PHE A 65 -0.35 11.39 5.62
CA PHE A 65 0.01 10.50 6.73
C PHE A 65 1.11 11.09 7.61
N GLN A 66 2.13 11.70 7.02
CA GLN A 66 3.20 12.39 7.74
C GLN A 66 2.65 13.48 8.68
N ARG A 67 1.76 14.34 8.17
CA ARG A 67 1.10 15.40 8.99
C ARG A 67 0.28 14.84 10.14
N ASN A 68 -0.19 13.59 10.04
CA ASN A 68 -0.93 12.89 11.08
C ASN A 68 -0.03 12.04 11.99
N GLY A 69 1.28 12.23 11.95
CA GLY A 69 2.22 11.63 12.91
C GLY A 69 2.75 10.25 12.52
N PHE A 70 2.48 9.77 11.31
CA PHE A 70 3.04 8.51 10.83
C PHE A 70 4.36 8.72 10.11
N ALA A 71 5.29 7.81 10.31
CA ALA A 71 6.36 7.60 9.34
C ALA A 71 5.78 6.86 8.13
N VAL A 72 6.26 7.17 6.92
CA VAL A 72 5.81 6.51 5.69
C VAL A 72 7.02 6.02 4.91
N ILE A 73 7.02 4.76 4.54
CA ILE A 73 8.00 4.13 3.65
C ILE A 73 7.25 3.61 2.44
N ALA A 74 7.59 4.08 1.25
CA ALA A 74 6.99 3.64 -0.01
C ALA A 74 8.03 2.89 -0.86
N PRO A 75 8.10 1.55 -0.78
CA PRO A 75 8.98 0.78 -1.65
C PRO A 75 8.61 1.00 -3.12
N VAL A 76 9.63 1.13 -3.98
CA VAL A 76 9.42 1.44 -5.40
C VAL A 76 9.61 0.18 -6.22
N SER A 77 8.52 -0.52 -6.55
CA SER A 77 8.58 -1.76 -7.35
C SER A 77 9.21 -1.53 -8.73
N PHE A 78 9.13 -0.30 -9.28
CA PHE A 78 9.71 0.07 -10.57
C PHE A 78 11.25 0.22 -10.54
N ALA A 79 11.87 0.18 -9.37
CA ALA A 79 13.32 0.11 -9.23
C ALA A 79 13.91 -1.27 -9.59
N ARG A 80 13.05 -2.29 -9.78
CA ARG A 80 13.48 -3.58 -10.32
C ARG A 80 14.09 -3.42 -11.70
N ASN A 81 15.12 -4.19 -12.01
CA ASN A 81 15.71 -4.21 -13.37
C ASN A 81 14.69 -4.64 -14.44
N LYS A 82 13.79 -5.56 -14.06
CA LYS A 82 12.73 -6.03 -14.94
C LYS A 82 11.40 -5.89 -14.21
N TYR A 83 10.60 -4.93 -14.64
CA TYR A 83 9.25 -4.74 -14.20
C TYR A 83 8.31 -4.69 -15.39
N PRO A 84 7.47 -5.70 -15.62
CA PRO A 84 6.56 -5.71 -16.76
C PRO A 84 5.46 -4.69 -16.58
N GLN A 85 5.08 -4.00 -17.65
CA GLN A 85 3.94 -3.11 -17.65
C GLN A 85 2.66 -3.89 -17.32
N SER A 86 1.96 -3.51 -16.26
CA SER A 86 0.75 -4.17 -15.77
C SER A 86 -0.53 -3.42 -16.10
N CYS A 87 -0.44 -2.16 -16.50
CA CYS A 87 -1.59 -1.31 -16.84
C CYS A 87 -1.23 -0.24 -17.87
N ASP A 88 -2.29 0.37 -18.42
CA ASP A 88 -2.23 1.64 -19.13
C ASP A 88 -3.10 2.67 -18.38
N PRO A 89 -2.48 3.61 -17.62
CA PRO A 89 -3.22 4.62 -16.86
C PRO A 89 -3.99 5.61 -17.74
N VAL A 90 -3.56 5.83 -18.99
CA VAL A 90 -4.22 6.75 -19.93
C VAL A 90 -5.53 6.13 -20.41
N MET A 91 -5.51 4.84 -20.72
CA MET A 91 -6.69 4.11 -21.17
C MET A 91 -7.56 3.59 -20.01
N GLY A 92 -7.08 3.66 -18.76
CA GLY A 92 -7.81 3.15 -17.60
C GLY A 92 -7.97 1.62 -17.61
N VAL A 93 -6.99 0.89 -18.13
CA VAL A 93 -7.04 -0.58 -18.24
C VAL A 93 -5.82 -1.22 -17.56
N GLY A 94 -6.04 -2.35 -16.91
CA GLY A 94 -4.99 -3.06 -16.17
C GLY A 94 -5.10 -4.58 -16.34
N GLY A 95 -4.25 -5.32 -15.62
CA GLY A 95 -4.23 -6.76 -15.68
C GLY A 95 -3.44 -7.31 -16.88
N PHE A 96 -2.48 -6.57 -17.44
CA PHE A 96 -1.70 -7.01 -18.59
C PHE A 96 -0.71 -8.13 -18.24
N TYR A 97 -0.26 -8.18 -16.99
CA TYR A 97 0.68 -9.19 -16.56
C TYR A 97 0.32 -9.74 -15.18
N ARG A 98 -0.25 -10.94 -15.16
CA ARG A 98 -0.74 -11.62 -13.94
C ARG A 98 0.35 -11.83 -12.87
N GLY A 99 1.59 -12.05 -13.28
CA GLY A 99 2.72 -12.28 -12.35
C GLY A 99 3.13 -11.07 -11.50
N VAL A 100 2.69 -9.85 -11.86
CA VAL A 100 3.04 -8.63 -11.11
C VAL A 100 2.58 -8.70 -9.66
N LEU A 101 1.41 -9.25 -9.38
CA LEU A 101 0.90 -9.38 -8.00
C LEU A 101 1.92 -10.08 -7.10
N LYS A 102 2.43 -11.24 -7.52
CA LYS A 102 3.41 -11.98 -6.73
C LYS A 102 4.71 -11.22 -6.53
N MET A 103 5.18 -10.52 -7.57
CA MET A 103 6.38 -9.68 -7.45
C MET A 103 6.19 -8.59 -6.39
N ARG A 104 5.07 -7.88 -6.45
CA ARG A 104 4.76 -6.78 -5.52
C ARG A 104 4.44 -7.24 -4.11
N GLN A 105 3.84 -8.43 -3.96
CA GLN A 105 3.68 -9.06 -2.64
C GLN A 105 5.05 -9.35 -1.99
N LEU A 106 6.03 -9.82 -2.76
CA LEU A 106 7.39 -10.03 -2.27
C LEU A 106 8.09 -8.72 -1.89
N ASP A 107 7.90 -7.65 -2.68
CA ASP A 107 8.42 -6.31 -2.35
C ASP A 107 7.82 -5.79 -1.03
N ALA A 108 6.51 -5.96 -0.86
CA ALA A 108 5.82 -5.54 0.36
C ALA A 108 6.27 -6.31 1.60
N LEU A 109 6.38 -7.64 1.50
CA LEU A 109 6.88 -8.47 2.60
C LEU A 109 8.32 -8.12 2.96
N HIS A 110 9.19 -7.91 1.97
CA HIS A 110 10.55 -7.48 2.20
C HIS A 110 10.59 -6.12 2.91
N ALA A 111 9.82 -5.14 2.43
CA ALA A 111 9.75 -3.82 3.06
C ALA A 111 9.24 -3.87 4.50
N ILE A 112 8.25 -4.71 4.81
CA ILE A 112 7.74 -4.90 6.17
C ILE A 112 8.83 -5.48 7.09
N ARG A 113 9.56 -6.50 6.63
CA ARG A 113 10.66 -7.13 7.39
C ARG A 113 11.81 -6.16 7.64
N GLU A 114 12.22 -5.42 6.61
CA GLU A 114 13.30 -4.44 6.74
C GLU A 114 12.90 -3.25 7.63
N ALA A 115 11.65 -2.77 7.51
CA ALA A 115 11.13 -1.70 8.37
C ALA A 115 11.18 -2.08 9.85
N ARG A 116 10.85 -3.33 10.21
CA ARG A 116 10.90 -3.83 11.60
C ARG A 116 12.30 -3.81 12.22
N LYS A 117 13.35 -3.82 11.41
CA LYS A 117 14.75 -3.75 11.87
C LYS A 117 15.21 -2.33 12.17
N LEU A 118 14.47 -1.32 11.69
CA LEU A 118 14.83 0.08 11.87
C LEU A 118 14.57 0.51 13.32
N ASN A 119 15.53 1.16 13.94
CA ASN A 119 15.46 1.57 15.35
C ASN A 119 14.39 2.67 15.62
N TRP A 120 13.97 3.39 14.60
CA TRP A 120 12.95 4.43 14.66
C TRP A 120 11.52 3.95 14.31
N VAL A 121 11.37 2.72 13.85
CA VAL A 121 10.07 2.11 13.56
C VAL A 121 9.51 1.43 14.81
N ASP A 122 8.23 1.64 15.09
CA ASP A 122 7.49 0.86 16.08
C ASP A 122 7.04 -0.46 15.42
N PRO A 123 7.64 -1.60 15.78
CA PRO A 123 7.36 -2.87 15.11
C PRO A 123 5.95 -3.40 15.34
N ASP A 124 5.27 -2.95 16.42
CA ASP A 124 3.91 -3.35 16.75
C ASP A 124 2.85 -2.45 16.09
N ASN A 125 3.28 -1.33 15.50
CA ASN A 125 2.44 -0.36 14.84
C ASN A 125 2.85 -0.14 13.38
N ILE A 126 2.92 -1.22 12.60
CA ILE A 126 3.11 -1.19 11.14
C ILE A 126 1.77 -1.39 10.43
N PHE A 127 1.49 -0.47 9.52
CA PHE A 127 0.27 -0.43 8.70
C PHE A 127 0.63 -0.68 7.23
N LEU A 128 -0.26 -1.35 6.51
CA LEU A 128 -0.11 -1.55 5.07
C LEU A 128 -1.18 -0.75 4.32
N VAL A 129 -0.76 0.20 3.51
CA VAL A 129 -1.65 1.05 2.73
C VAL A 129 -1.36 0.86 1.26
N GLY A 130 -2.37 0.56 0.46
CA GLY A 130 -2.21 0.40 -0.98
C GLY A 130 -3.21 1.22 -1.78
N PHE A 131 -2.76 1.75 -2.91
CA PHE A 131 -3.60 2.41 -3.89
C PHE A 131 -3.61 1.62 -5.20
N SER A 132 -4.82 1.42 -5.81
CA SER A 132 -4.98 0.78 -7.11
C SER A 132 -4.33 -0.62 -7.15
N GLU A 133 -3.36 -0.89 -8.01
CA GLU A 133 -2.61 -2.16 -8.00
C GLU A 133 -1.92 -2.42 -6.66
N GLY A 134 -1.44 -1.38 -5.96
CA GLY A 134 -0.95 -1.50 -4.58
C GLY A 134 -2.03 -1.90 -3.60
N ALA A 135 -3.29 -1.51 -3.85
CA ALA A 135 -4.44 -1.92 -3.04
C ALA A 135 -4.75 -3.42 -3.22
N ILE A 136 -4.57 -3.98 -4.42
CA ILE A 136 -4.67 -5.42 -4.65
C ILE A 136 -3.64 -6.15 -3.77
N VAL A 137 -2.42 -5.66 -3.73
CA VAL A 137 -1.37 -6.22 -2.86
C VAL A 137 -1.74 -6.10 -1.39
N SER A 138 -2.19 -4.93 -0.93
CA SER A 138 -2.65 -4.73 0.45
C SER A 138 -3.80 -5.67 0.83
N ALA A 139 -4.75 -5.90 -0.10
CA ALA A 139 -5.87 -6.79 0.10
C ALA A 139 -5.45 -8.27 0.20
N THR A 140 -4.56 -8.71 -0.71
CA THR A 140 -4.28 -10.14 -0.93
C THR A 140 -2.99 -10.64 -0.30
N LEU A 141 -2.18 -9.75 0.30
CA LEU A 141 -0.97 -10.15 1.01
C LEU A 141 -1.32 -10.97 2.26
N SER A 142 -0.77 -12.16 2.39
CA SER A 142 -0.77 -12.89 3.67
C SER A 142 0.42 -12.40 4.49
N ALA A 143 0.13 -11.75 5.62
CA ALA A 143 1.16 -11.36 6.58
C ALA A 143 1.74 -12.60 7.27
N GLU A 144 2.94 -12.46 7.83
CA GLU A 144 3.55 -13.52 8.64
C GLU A 144 2.75 -13.67 9.95
N SER A 145 2.39 -14.87 10.31
CA SER A 145 1.47 -15.16 11.42
C SER A 145 2.00 -14.71 12.79
N ASP A 146 3.32 -14.68 12.95
CA ASP A 146 4.02 -14.22 14.15
C ASP A 146 4.30 -12.71 14.15
N GLN A 147 3.99 -12.01 13.06
CA GLN A 147 4.23 -10.59 12.88
C GLN A 147 3.06 -9.90 12.17
N PRO A 148 1.86 -9.84 12.77
CA PRO A 148 0.68 -9.26 12.16
C PRO A 148 0.88 -7.76 11.89
N LEU A 149 0.16 -7.25 10.91
CA LEU A 149 0.04 -5.81 10.67
C LEU A 149 -0.99 -5.20 11.64
N ARG A 150 -0.80 -3.95 12.01
CA ARG A 150 -1.72 -3.26 12.89
C ARG A 150 -3.09 -3.01 12.23
N ALA A 151 -3.08 -2.68 10.95
CA ALA A 151 -4.27 -2.54 10.10
C ALA A 151 -3.85 -2.41 8.63
N ARG A 152 -4.86 -2.47 7.72
CA ARG A 152 -4.67 -2.28 6.28
C ARG A 152 -5.61 -1.24 5.71
N VAL A 153 -5.17 -0.57 4.64
CA VAL A 153 -6.01 0.27 3.80
C VAL A 153 -5.92 -0.21 2.35
N VAL A 154 -7.08 -0.33 1.72
CA VAL A 154 -7.27 -0.77 0.34
C VAL A 154 -8.02 0.34 -0.39
N GLU A 155 -7.30 1.22 -1.10
CA GLU A 155 -7.89 2.35 -1.81
C GLU A 155 -7.92 2.11 -3.32
N GLY A 156 -9.09 2.25 -3.95
CA GLY A 156 -9.24 2.08 -5.38
C GLY A 156 -9.11 0.61 -5.83
N TRP A 157 -9.71 -0.31 -5.06
CA TRP A 157 -9.87 -1.72 -5.41
C TRP A 157 -11.18 -2.26 -4.85
N THR A 158 -11.83 -3.13 -5.62
CA THR A 158 -13.16 -3.66 -5.31
C THR A 158 -13.14 -5.03 -4.63
N CYS A 159 -12.00 -5.64 -4.46
CA CYS A 159 -11.82 -7.03 -4.03
C CYS A 159 -12.39 -8.09 -5.00
N HIS A 160 -12.86 -7.67 -6.18
CA HIS A 160 -13.39 -8.56 -7.21
C HIS A 160 -12.42 -8.68 -8.39
N ALA A 161 -12.15 -9.89 -8.83
CA ALA A 161 -11.29 -10.18 -9.97
C ALA A 161 -11.67 -11.49 -10.66
N GLY A 162 -11.31 -11.62 -11.94
CA GLY A 162 -11.41 -12.87 -12.68
C GLY A 162 -10.32 -13.89 -12.31
N TRP A 163 -9.22 -13.44 -11.69
CA TRP A 163 -8.16 -14.29 -11.18
C TRP A 163 -8.32 -14.47 -9.66
N SER A 164 -8.35 -15.71 -9.21
CA SER A 164 -8.65 -16.05 -7.81
C SER A 164 -7.68 -15.42 -6.81
N GLU A 165 -6.38 -15.32 -7.15
CA GLU A 165 -5.35 -14.74 -6.29
C GLU A 165 -5.41 -13.21 -6.17
N TYR A 166 -6.19 -12.55 -7.05
CA TYR A 166 -6.46 -11.12 -6.99
C TYR A 166 -7.73 -10.79 -6.20
N ARG A 167 -8.55 -11.82 -5.90
CA ARG A 167 -9.87 -11.66 -5.28
C ARG A 167 -9.80 -11.75 -3.76
N GLY A 168 -10.64 -10.94 -3.09
CA GLY A 168 -10.88 -11.02 -1.65
C GLY A 168 -9.89 -10.25 -0.80
N LEU A 169 -9.88 -10.60 0.49
CA LEU A 169 -9.01 -10.05 1.53
C LEU A 169 -8.32 -11.19 2.27
N ASN A 170 -6.99 -11.12 2.41
CA ASN A 170 -6.18 -12.10 3.13
C ASN A 170 -5.69 -11.55 4.49
N SER A 171 -6.40 -10.57 5.07
CA SER A 171 -6.12 -10.10 6.43
C SER A 171 -6.42 -11.20 7.45
N THR A 172 -5.64 -11.23 8.53
CA THR A 172 -5.94 -12.07 9.70
C THR A 172 -7.06 -11.43 10.53
N ILE A 173 -7.62 -12.20 11.46
CA ILE A 173 -8.72 -11.73 12.33
C ILE A 173 -8.35 -10.50 13.18
N ASN A 174 -7.06 -10.25 13.39
CA ASN A 174 -6.56 -9.12 14.19
C ASN A 174 -5.99 -7.99 13.32
N GLU A 175 -6.22 -8.01 12.03
CA GLU A 175 -5.78 -7.00 11.07
C GLU A 175 -6.99 -6.29 10.45
N PRO A 176 -7.60 -5.30 11.13
CA PRO A 176 -8.74 -4.58 10.58
C PRO A 176 -8.40 -3.90 9.26
N VAL A 177 -9.36 -3.92 8.32
CA VAL A 177 -9.20 -3.41 6.96
C VAL A 177 -10.17 -2.26 6.70
N LEU A 178 -9.64 -1.13 6.24
CA LEU A 178 -10.42 -0.05 5.66
C LEU A 178 -10.34 -0.13 4.13
N THR A 179 -11.47 -0.33 3.47
CA THR A 179 -11.53 -0.28 2.02
C THR A 179 -12.25 0.98 1.54
N LEU A 180 -11.73 1.62 0.50
CA LEU A 180 -12.23 2.87 -0.06
C LEU A 180 -12.36 2.69 -1.57
N VAL A 181 -13.59 2.82 -2.12
CA VAL A 181 -13.84 2.70 -3.56
C VAL A 181 -14.95 3.64 -4.01
N ALA A 182 -14.82 4.19 -5.20
CA ALA A 182 -15.90 4.93 -5.84
C ALA A 182 -16.81 3.98 -6.63
N LYS A 183 -18.12 4.12 -6.46
CA LYS A 183 -19.12 3.26 -7.12
C LYS A 183 -19.04 3.30 -8.65
N GLY A 184 -18.69 4.44 -9.20
CA GLY A 184 -18.56 4.66 -10.64
C GLY A 184 -17.10 4.73 -11.11
N ASP A 185 -16.15 4.18 -10.35
CA ASP A 185 -14.74 4.12 -10.73
C ASP A 185 -14.58 3.51 -12.13
N PRO A 186 -14.05 4.24 -13.12
CA PRO A 186 -13.99 3.79 -14.51
C PRO A 186 -13.12 2.53 -14.71
N TRP A 187 -12.19 2.23 -13.82
CA TRP A 187 -11.35 1.04 -13.89
C TRP A 187 -12.12 -0.26 -13.60
N PHE A 188 -13.24 -0.20 -12.86
CA PHE A 188 -13.92 -1.37 -12.31
C PHE A 188 -15.40 -1.48 -12.76
N GLN A 189 -15.70 -1.12 -14.01
CA GLN A 189 -17.05 -1.21 -14.55
C GLN A 189 -17.34 -2.50 -15.34
N ASN A 190 -16.36 -3.41 -15.46
CA ASN A 190 -16.55 -4.69 -16.12
C ASN A 190 -17.10 -5.76 -15.17
N TYR A 191 -17.61 -6.85 -15.73
CA TYR A 191 -18.24 -7.95 -14.99
C TYR A 191 -17.35 -8.55 -13.88
N TRP A 192 -16.04 -8.67 -14.12
CA TRP A 192 -15.12 -9.36 -13.21
C TRP A 192 -14.65 -8.50 -12.04
N THR A 193 -14.63 -7.19 -12.19
CA THR A 193 -14.05 -6.28 -11.21
C THR A 193 -15.05 -5.33 -10.57
N LYS A 194 -16.31 -5.34 -11.03
CA LYS A 194 -17.37 -4.48 -10.48
C LYS A 194 -17.77 -4.92 -9.08
N GLY A 195 -17.89 -3.95 -8.16
CA GLY A 195 -18.35 -4.22 -6.80
C GLY A 195 -17.61 -3.36 -5.76
N ASP A 196 -17.53 -3.90 -4.57
CA ASP A 196 -16.77 -3.37 -3.44
C ASP A 196 -16.36 -4.53 -2.52
N CYS A 197 -15.61 -4.22 -1.47
CA CYS A 197 -15.07 -5.26 -0.59
C CYS A 197 -16.03 -5.70 0.53
N THR A 198 -17.27 -5.24 0.57
CA THR A 198 -18.21 -5.47 1.70
C THR A 198 -18.42 -6.94 2.04
N GLU A 199 -18.46 -7.82 1.04
CA GLU A 199 -18.66 -9.26 1.25
C GLU A 199 -17.42 -9.98 1.83
N PHE A 200 -16.25 -9.34 1.74
CA PHE A 200 -14.97 -9.94 2.17
C PHE A 200 -14.48 -9.43 3.52
N ILE A 201 -15.05 -8.34 4.06
CA ILE A 201 -14.60 -7.77 5.33
C ILE A 201 -15.14 -8.56 6.53
N ASN A 202 -14.30 -8.70 7.56
CA ASN A 202 -14.77 -9.12 8.88
C ASN A 202 -15.23 -7.89 9.67
N LYS A 203 -16.53 -7.80 9.95
CA LYS A 203 -17.09 -6.65 10.69
C LYS A 203 -16.79 -6.69 12.20
N GLU A 204 -16.45 -7.85 12.73
CA GLU A 204 -16.19 -8.06 14.17
C GLU A 204 -14.84 -7.48 14.60
N ASP A 205 -13.87 -7.35 13.68
CA ASP A 205 -12.55 -6.78 13.96
C ASP A 205 -12.47 -5.25 13.74
N GLY A 206 -13.61 -4.61 13.42
CA GLY A 206 -13.68 -3.18 13.12
C GLY A 206 -13.41 -2.81 11.67
N SER A 207 -13.27 -3.80 10.78
CA SER A 207 -13.11 -3.57 9.33
C SER A 207 -14.31 -2.83 8.74
N ARG A 208 -14.04 -1.98 7.75
CA ARG A 208 -15.07 -1.15 7.08
C ARG A 208 -14.83 -1.07 5.58
N SER A 209 -15.93 -1.13 4.81
CA SER A 209 -15.95 -0.80 3.39
C SER A 209 -16.70 0.51 3.19
N VAL A 210 -16.03 1.50 2.62
CA VAL A 210 -16.58 2.82 2.30
C VAL A 210 -16.73 2.92 0.79
N VAL A 211 -17.97 3.08 0.34
CA VAL A 211 -18.31 3.24 -1.08
C VAL A 211 -18.76 4.68 -1.31
N TYR A 212 -18.02 5.42 -2.12
CA TYR A 212 -18.41 6.77 -2.53
C TYR A 212 -19.42 6.68 -3.69
N ASP A 213 -20.71 6.75 -3.39
CA ASP A 213 -21.81 6.61 -4.35
C ASP A 213 -22.44 7.95 -4.76
N GLN A 214 -22.01 9.06 -4.13
CA GLN A 214 -22.50 10.41 -4.38
C GLN A 214 -21.36 11.43 -4.42
N GLY A 215 -21.68 12.65 -4.88
CA GLY A 215 -20.75 13.78 -4.91
C GLY A 215 -19.56 13.59 -5.87
N PRO A 216 -18.52 14.44 -5.73
CA PRO A 216 -17.42 14.52 -6.69
C PRO A 216 -16.50 13.28 -6.68
N LEU A 217 -16.53 12.47 -5.63
CA LEU A 217 -15.70 11.27 -5.51
C LEU A 217 -16.31 10.05 -6.20
N ARG A 218 -17.61 10.08 -6.54
CA ARG A 218 -18.35 8.93 -7.11
C ARG A 218 -17.67 8.27 -8.33
N TYR A 219 -16.97 9.06 -9.13
CA TYR A 219 -16.34 8.60 -10.39
C TYR A 219 -14.81 8.70 -10.36
N LYS A 220 -14.23 8.82 -9.15
CA LYS A 220 -12.78 8.95 -8.99
C LYS A 220 -12.14 7.61 -8.71
N HIS A 221 -11.04 7.31 -9.42
CA HIS A 221 -10.17 6.19 -9.06
C HIS A 221 -9.26 6.54 -7.89
N SER A 222 -8.81 7.79 -7.83
CA SER A 222 -7.99 8.34 -6.74
C SER A 222 -8.89 9.17 -5.82
N LEU A 223 -9.03 8.74 -4.59
CA LEU A 223 -9.92 9.28 -3.57
C LEU A 223 -9.21 10.26 -2.64
#